data_05c44952a3c93bbf1a0dc6f059f3ee78
#
_entry.id   05c44952a3c93bbf1a0dc6f059f3ee78
#
_cell.length_a   1.000
_cell.length_b   1.000
_cell.length_c   1.000
_cell.angle_alpha   90.00
_cell.angle_beta   90.00
_cell.angle_gamma   90.00
#
_symmetry.space_group_name_H-M   'P 1'
#
loop_
_entity.id
_entity.type
_entity.pdbx_description
1 polymer ?
#
loop_
_entity_poly.entity_id
_entity_poly.type
_entity_poly.pdbx_seq_one_letter_code
_entity_poly.pdbx_strand_id
1 'polypeptide(L)'
;MSNNRIPIHSILGSDVVEKISVWAEKSPTISELVEFLSLEFQIDITSDLDIVNGYERDCSNINGNAEVLCRPINELECALVLRCCQSVKIPLTISAGRTNLTGSATPEGGVILSIEKMTQPKVKVDSASKTITTPVGIYLEDMRKEALRQSNNKLHYPVDPTSRKEAMVGGTLSCNASGFIPGPAGATRYWTEGLEFLTPNGFKISCKRGDYISENGEFIIDFPDGEVIVKVPSYPRPDIKNASGPFSDENGHLDLVDLLIGSEGIFGLITSSTFRLKEMPDEFLDMFFTLPNEIDAVRFHHYISNHFEGDLSQITALEYFGYNCQTYMDHRETLFNSTTEVGIYLQIPLYNETVEDVAEDWLNILTHSDCGIHEDGILLLNTPQNWQTFFEARHSIPSNALEKTRQLDTWSILTDTIVPPDNFPEFLDVTHSILQTADIEYLLFGHLGDCH
;
A
#
# COMPACT_ATOMS: atom_id res chain seq x y z
N MET A 1 -27.59 19.32 -6.38
CA MET A 1 -26.34 20.07 -6.06
C MET A 1 -25.24 19.32 -6.79
N SER A 2 -24.29 20.04 -7.35
CA SER A 2 -23.15 19.43 -8.02
C SER A 2 -22.34 18.62 -7.02
N ASN A 3 -22.01 17.36 -7.33
CA ASN A 3 -21.28 16.47 -6.43
C ASN A 3 -19.78 16.78 -6.38
N ASN A 4 -19.31 17.80 -7.12
CA ASN A 4 -17.91 18.17 -7.16
C ASN A 4 -17.52 19.27 -6.15
N ARG A 5 -18.48 19.79 -5.35
CA ARG A 5 -18.20 20.74 -4.26
C ARG A 5 -17.91 20.02 -2.97
N ILE A 6 -16.73 20.28 -2.43
CA ILE A 6 -16.21 19.64 -1.23
C ILE A 6 -16.31 20.62 -0.07
N PRO A 7 -17.19 20.38 0.91
CA PRO A 7 -17.26 21.19 2.10
C PRO A 7 -16.05 20.93 3.00
N ILE A 8 -15.55 21.98 3.62
CA ILE A 8 -14.51 21.89 4.64
C ILE A 8 -15.04 22.32 5.99
N HIS A 9 -14.45 21.77 7.04
CA HIS A 9 -14.81 22.12 8.41
C HIS A 9 -13.57 22.62 9.17
N SER A 10 -13.67 23.80 9.81
CA SER A 10 -12.65 24.22 10.75
C SER A 10 -12.80 23.39 12.02
N ILE A 11 -11.76 22.69 12.43
CA ILE A 11 -11.68 22.01 13.72
C ILE A 11 -10.90 22.83 14.74
N LEU A 12 -10.26 23.93 14.30
CA LEU A 12 -9.61 24.90 15.16
C LEU A 12 -10.57 26.04 15.48
N GLY A 13 -10.63 26.45 16.74
CA GLY A 13 -11.39 27.62 17.14
C GLY A 13 -10.83 28.91 16.52
N SER A 14 -11.67 29.90 16.33
CA SER A 14 -11.28 31.19 15.73
C SER A 14 -10.16 31.91 16.51
N ASP A 15 -10.17 31.80 17.82
CA ASP A 15 -9.15 32.32 18.74
C ASP A 15 -7.78 31.65 18.54
N VAL A 16 -7.79 30.35 18.31
CA VAL A 16 -6.57 29.56 17.99
C VAL A 16 -6.04 29.95 16.62
N VAL A 17 -6.92 30.09 15.64
CA VAL A 17 -6.54 30.52 14.26
C VAL A 17 -5.92 31.90 14.29
N GLU A 18 -6.52 32.87 15.01
CA GLU A 18 -5.99 34.21 15.19
C GLU A 18 -4.62 34.19 15.90
N LYS A 19 -4.49 33.40 16.95
CA LYS A 19 -3.23 33.21 17.69
C LYS A 19 -2.10 32.71 16.78
N ILE A 20 -2.37 31.70 15.93
CA ILE A 20 -1.41 31.19 14.95
C ILE A 20 -1.06 32.28 13.93
N SER A 21 -2.04 33.03 13.44
CA SER A 21 -1.81 34.10 12.46
C SER A 21 -0.89 35.19 13.01
N VAL A 22 -1.17 35.69 14.21
CA VAL A 22 -0.34 36.71 14.90
C VAL A 22 1.08 36.19 15.19
N TRP A 23 1.21 34.89 15.51
CA TRP A 23 2.52 34.26 15.70
C TRP A 23 3.28 34.16 14.37
N ALA A 24 2.63 33.75 13.30
CA ALA A 24 3.23 33.58 11.97
C ALA A 24 3.69 34.92 11.33
N GLU A 25 3.01 36.04 11.60
CA GLU A 25 3.41 37.37 11.15
C GLU A 25 4.84 37.79 11.57
N LYS A 26 5.34 37.19 12.65
CA LYS A 26 6.70 37.43 13.17
C LYS A 26 7.77 36.67 12.38
N SER A 27 7.39 35.88 11.38
CA SER A 27 8.28 35.00 10.61
C SER A 27 9.16 34.11 11.51
N PRO A 28 8.54 33.31 12.40
CA PRO A 28 9.25 32.54 13.40
C PRO A 28 10.20 31.51 12.78
N THR A 29 11.26 31.22 13.50
CA THR A 29 12.20 30.14 13.22
C THR A 29 11.62 28.78 13.59
N ILE A 30 12.28 27.70 13.16
CA ILE A 30 11.86 26.34 13.53
C ILE A 30 11.95 26.08 15.04
N SER A 31 12.91 26.71 15.73
CA SER A 31 13.02 26.64 17.21
C SER A 31 11.83 27.32 17.89
N GLU A 32 11.37 28.45 17.36
CA GLU A 32 10.18 29.15 17.83
C GLU A 32 8.90 28.38 17.52
N LEU A 33 8.87 27.58 16.44
CA LEU A 33 7.78 26.63 16.16
C LEU A 33 7.70 25.55 17.27
N VAL A 34 8.85 24.96 17.64
CA VAL A 34 8.92 23.97 18.72
C VAL A 34 8.42 24.55 20.03
N GLU A 35 8.90 25.75 20.39
CA GLU A 35 8.46 26.42 21.61
C GLU A 35 6.96 26.74 21.58
N PHE A 36 6.45 27.28 20.48
CA PHE A 36 5.03 27.62 20.32
C PHE A 36 4.13 26.38 20.43
N LEU A 37 4.42 25.29 19.71
CA LEU A 37 3.61 24.08 19.74
C LEU A 37 3.69 23.36 21.10
N SER A 38 4.86 23.34 21.75
CA SER A 38 5.02 22.65 23.03
C SER A 38 4.40 23.43 24.20
N LEU A 39 4.62 24.75 24.28
CA LEU A 39 4.15 25.55 25.40
C LEU A 39 2.68 25.94 25.32
N GLU A 40 2.22 26.31 24.11
CA GLU A 40 0.85 26.81 23.94
C GLU A 40 -0.19 25.69 23.76
N PHE A 41 0.23 24.55 23.18
CA PHE A 41 -0.67 23.46 22.82
C PHE A 41 -0.28 22.12 23.43
N GLN A 42 0.86 22.04 24.13
CA GLN A 42 1.36 20.82 24.80
C GLN A 42 1.53 19.62 23.82
N ILE A 43 1.83 19.90 22.55
CA ILE A 43 2.08 18.88 21.55
C ILE A 43 3.44 18.22 21.84
N ASP A 44 3.50 16.91 21.67
CA ASP A 44 4.75 16.15 21.73
C ASP A 44 5.62 16.45 20.50
N ILE A 45 6.59 17.34 20.71
CA ILE A 45 7.50 17.83 19.68
C ILE A 45 8.92 17.92 20.25
N THR A 46 9.92 17.52 19.47
CA THR A 46 11.33 17.53 19.88
C THR A 46 12.26 17.90 18.73
N SER A 47 13.33 18.63 19.08
CA SER A 47 14.49 18.89 18.21
C SER A 47 15.74 18.12 18.66
N ASP A 48 15.59 17.14 19.55
CA ASP A 48 16.68 16.25 19.95
C ASP A 48 17.08 15.35 18.75
N LEU A 49 18.27 15.61 18.21
CA LEU A 49 18.77 14.90 17.03
C LEU A 49 18.93 13.39 17.25
N ASP A 50 19.22 12.95 18.48
CA ASP A 50 19.33 11.52 18.78
C ASP A 50 17.97 10.81 18.61
N ILE A 51 16.86 11.55 18.76
CA ILE A 51 15.52 11.06 18.51
C ILE A 51 15.11 11.27 17.05
N VAL A 52 15.33 12.46 16.49
CA VAL A 52 14.94 12.84 15.12
C VAL A 52 15.57 11.91 14.08
N ASN A 53 16.88 11.62 14.23
CA ASN A 53 17.61 10.75 13.30
C ASN A 53 16.99 9.35 13.14
N GLY A 54 16.27 8.87 14.16
CA GLY A 54 15.54 7.60 14.10
C GLY A 54 14.34 7.60 13.14
N TYR A 55 13.94 8.78 12.64
CA TYR A 55 12.79 8.95 11.75
C TYR A 55 13.16 9.44 10.34
N GLU A 56 14.42 9.70 10.06
CA GLU A 56 14.89 10.28 8.80
C GLU A 56 15.00 9.29 7.65
N ARG A 57 14.76 7.99 7.90
CA ARG A 57 14.90 6.94 6.90
C ARG A 57 13.68 6.05 6.84
N ASP A 58 13.43 5.54 5.66
CA ASP A 58 12.53 4.42 5.41
C ASP A 58 13.32 3.20 4.89
N CYS A 59 12.64 2.19 4.33
CA CYS A 59 13.30 0.99 3.82
C CYS A 59 14.01 1.19 2.46
N SER A 60 13.96 2.37 1.85
CA SER A 60 14.65 2.66 0.58
C SER A 60 16.16 2.80 0.72
N ASN A 61 16.69 2.93 1.95
CA ASN A 61 18.07 3.33 2.27
C ASN A 61 18.45 4.76 1.88
N ILE A 62 17.51 5.59 1.40
CA ILE A 62 17.75 7.01 1.16
C ILE A 62 17.93 7.72 2.50
N ASN A 63 18.96 8.55 2.59
CA ASN A 63 19.19 9.36 3.78
C ASN A 63 18.39 10.66 3.68
N GLY A 64 17.56 10.92 4.67
CA GLY A 64 16.91 12.20 4.84
C GLY A 64 17.61 13.08 5.86
N ASN A 65 17.03 14.23 6.10
CA ASN A 65 17.39 15.13 7.19
C ASN A 65 16.14 15.88 7.65
N ALA A 66 16.03 16.11 8.94
CA ALA A 66 14.98 16.92 9.53
C ALA A 66 15.50 17.64 10.78
N GLU A 67 14.87 18.73 11.15
CA GLU A 67 15.22 19.46 12.35
C GLU A 67 14.34 19.08 13.55
N VAL A 68 13.12 18.58 13.29
CA VAL A 68 12.09 18.40 14.33
C VAL A 68 11.25 17.18 14.06
N LEU A 69 10.93 16.45 15.14
CA LEU A 69 9.93 15.39 15.16
C LEU A 69 8.72 15.83 15.98
N CYS A 70 7.54 15.69 15.40
CA CYS A 70 6.25 15.92 16.03
C CYS A 70 5.42 14.64 16.04
N ARG A 71 4.80 14.30 17.20
CA ARG A 71 4.02 13.06 17.39
C ARG A 71 2.64 13.39 17.98
N PRO A 72 1.72 13.94 17.15
CA PRO A 72 0.37 14.28 17.60
C PRO A 72 -0.43 13.02 17.96
N ILE A 73 -1.37 13.18 18.90
CA ILE A 73 -2.22 12.09 19.40
C ILE A 73 -3.66 12.11 18.85
N ASN A 74 -4.05 13.19 18.19
CA ASN A 74 -5.42 13.39 17.67
C ASN A 74 -5.45 14.36 16.49
N GLU A 75 -6.60 14.46 15.82
CA GLU A 75 -6.82 15.34 14.67
C GLU A 75 -6.57 16.82 14.97
N LEU A 76 -6.93 17.28 16.19
CA LEU A 76 -6.74 18.67 16.56
C LEU A 76 -5.27 19.05 16.60
N GLU A 77 -4.45 18.22 17.20
CA GLU A 77 -2.99 18.42 17.25
C GLU A 77 -2.38 18.37 15.84
N CYS A 78 -2.83 17.41 15.01
CA CYS A 78 -2.40 17.37 13.61
C CYS A 78 -2.74 18.64 12.84
N ALA A 79 -3.97 19.16 13.00
CA ALA A 79 -4.39 20.40 12.35
C ALA A 79 -3.58 21.63 12.82
N LEU A 80 -3.22 21.68 14.10
CA LEU A 80 -2.34 22.72 14.68
C LEU A 80 -0.97 22.70 14.00
N VAL A 81 -0.33 21.51 13.95
CA VAL A 81 0.99 21.34 13.35
C VAL A 81 0.96 21.69 11.85
N LEU A 82 0.02 21.14 11.12
CA LEU A 82 -0.17 21.41 9.67
C LEU A 82 -0.33 22.91 9.43
N ARG A 83 -1.24 23.56 10.15
CA ARG A 83 -1.51 24.98 9.98
C ARG A 83 -0.32 25.86 10.35
N CYS A 84 0.38 25.56 11.44
CA CYS A 84 1.58 26.29 11.81
C CYS A 84 2.66 26.18 10.74
N CYS A 85 3.01 24.96 10.31
CA CYS A 85 4.01 24.74 9.29
C CYS A 85 3.64 25.43 7.96
N GLN A 86 2.38 25.31 7.53
CA GLN A 86 1.89 25.97 6.31
C GLN A 86 1.96 27.51 6.40
N SER A 87 1.60 28.08 7.56
CA SER A 87 1.58 29.53 7.75
C SER A 87 2.97 30.16 7.63
N VAL A 88 4.01 29.43 8.00
CA VAL A 88 5.42 29.93 7.97
C VAL A 88 6.26 29.22 6.89
N LYS A 89 5.63 28.38 6.06
CA LYS A 89 6.26 27.65 4.93
C LYS A 89 7.42 26.75 5.36
N ILE A 90 7.33 26.15 6.54
CA ILE A 90 8.26 25.11 6.98
C ILE A 90 7.87 23.79 6.30
N PRO A 91 8.81 23.09 5.62
CA PRO A 91 8.56 21.78 5.05
C PRO A 91 8.07 20.79 6.10
N LEU A 92 7.15 19.89 5.70
CA LEU A 92 6.62 18.87 6.59
C LEU A 92 6.52 17.55 5.85
N THR A 93 7.10 16.49 6.44
CA THR A 93 7.01 15.12 5.94
C THR A 93 6.16 14.29 6.87
N ILE A 94 5.11 13.65 6.34
CA ILE A 94 4.25 12.74 7.12
C ILE A 94 4.93 11.37 7.18
N SER A 95 5.07 10.83 8.38
CA SER A 95 5.73 9.54 8.64
C SER A 95 4.77 8.56 9.32
N ALA A 96 4.70 7.34 8.78
CA ALA A 96 3.96 6.21 9.34
C ALA A 96 4.93 5.07 9.72
N GLY A 97 4.71 3.84 9.26
CA GLY A 97 5.56 2.68 9.54
C GLY A 97 6.93 2.69 8.83
N ARG A 98 7.13 3.59 7.89
CA ARG A 98 8.39 3.73 7.10
C ARG A 98 8.83 2.46 6.37
N THR A 99 7.89 1.65 5.94
CA THR A 99 8.12 0.37 5.25
C THR A 99 8.21 0.51 3.73
N ASN A 100 8.01 1.71 3.20
CA ASN A 100 8.10 1.95 1.76
C ASN A 100 9.56 1.85 1.27
N LEU A 101 9.71 1.57 -0.02
CA LEU A 101 10.99 1.32 -0.67
C LEU A 101 11.38 2.42 -1.67
N THR A 102 10.65 3.54 -1.66
CA THR A 102 10.77 4.61 -2.66
C THR A 102 11.20 5.97 -2.09
N GLY A 103 11.45 6.04 -0.77
CA GLY A 103 11.88 7.28 -0.11
C GLY A 103 10.74 8.24 0.24
N SER A 104 9.47 7.85 0.12
CA SER A 104 8.34 8.75 0.34
C SER A 104 8.18 9.23 1.80
N ALA A 105 8.80 8.55 2.76
CA ALA A 105 8.84 8.98 4.17
C ALA A 105 10.20 9.59 4.58
N THR A 106 11.08 9.84 3.61
CA THR A 106 12.41 10.40 3.84
C THR A 106 12.34 11.93 3.77
N PRO A 107 12.59 12.68 4.87
CA PRO A 107 12.43 14.13 4.90
C PRO A 107 13.57 14.86 4.20
N GLU A 108 13.25 16.01 3.61
CA GLU A 108 14.20 16.98 3.07
C GLU A 108 14.13 18.30 3.86
N GLY A 109 14.52 18.26 5.14
CA GLY A 109 14.43 19.39 6.08
C GLY A 109 13.08 19.50 6.77
N GLY A 110 12.98 20.43 7.72
CA GLY A 110 11.75 20.81 8.39
C GLY A 110 11.27 19.83 9.45
N VAL A 111 9.98 19.56 9.46
CA VAL A 111 9.27 18.80 10.47
C VAL A 111 8.88 17.42 9.98
N ILE A 112 9.17 16.38 10.75
CA ILE A 112 8.55 15.07 10.60
C ILE A 112 7.28 15.04 11.48
N LEU A 113 6.13 14.78 10.87
CA LEU A 113 4.89 14.48 11.58
C LEU A 113 4.68 12.97 11.58
N SER A 114 4.97 12.33 12.73
CA SER A 114 4.74 10.89 12.90
C SER A 114 3.33 10.63 13.40
N ILE A 115 2.61 9.75 12.71
CA ILE A 115 1.25 9.34 13.08
C ILE A 115 1.20 8.21 14.11
N GLU A 116 2.33 7.76 14.63
CA GLU A 116 2.43 6.57 15.51
C GLU A 116 1.57 6.65 16.78
N LYS A 117 1.22 7.85 17.24
CA LYS A 117 0.34 8.07 18.39
C LYS A 117 -1.12 8.30 18.02
N MET A 118 -1.45 8.34 16.73
CA MET A 118 -2.82 8.49 16.20
C MET A 118 -3.61 7.18 16.33
N THR A 119 -3.90 6.75 17.55
CA THR A 119 -4.57 5.47 17.87
C THR A 119 -6.07 5.62 18.16
N GLN A 120 -6.65 6.77 17.88
CA GLN A 120 -8.07 7.04 17.99
C GLN A 120 -8.63 7.49 16.62
N PRO A 121 -9.92 7.19 16.31
CA PRO A 121 -10.88 6.44 17.13
C PRO A 121 -10.46 4.97 17.31
N LYS A 122 -11.02 4.29 18.34
CA LYS A 122 -10.81 2.85 18.49
C LYS A 122 -11.36 2.09 17.29
N VAL A 123 -10.67 1.02 16.90
CA VAL A 123 -11.12 0.13 15.84
C VAL A 123 -12.53 -0.38 16.12
N LYS A 124 -13.42 -0.25 15.16
CA LYS A 124 -14.82 -0.68 15.25
C LYS A 124 -15.24 -1.43 13.99
N VAL A 125 -15.72 -2.66 14.17
CA VAL A 125 -16.34 -3.45 13.10
C VAL A 125 -17.86 -3.29 13.16
N ASP A 126 -18.45 -3.04 12.00
CA ASP A 126 -19.88 -3.18 11.77
C ASP A 126 -20.11 -4.42 10.89
N SER A 127 -20.57 -5.49 11.53
CA SER A 127 -20.80 -6.76 10.83
C SER A 127 -22.00 -6.72 9.89
N ALA A 128 -22.94 -5.80 10.08
CA ALA A 128 -24.11 -5.69 9.21
C ALA A 128 -23.75 -5.05 7.86
N SER A 129 -22.94 -3.99 7.89
CA SER A 129 -22.40 -3.34 6.68
C SER A 129 -21.10 -3.97 6.17
N LYS A 130 -20.54 -4.94 6.89
CA LYS A 130 -19.24 -5.55 6.61
C LYS A 130 -18.14 -4.50 6.46
N THR A 131 -18.06 -3.58 7.43
CA THR A 131 -17.06 -2.50 7.42
C THR A 131 -16.26 -2.45 8.72
N ILE A 132 -15.07 -1.85 8.63
CA ILE A 132 -14.21 -1.55 9.77
C ILE A 132 -13.78 -0.08 9.72
N THR A 133 -14.01 0.64 10.80
CA THR A 133 -13.49 2.00 10.98
C THR A 133 -12.26 1.93 11.88
N THR A 134 -11.18 2.60 11.48
CA THR A 134 -9.87 2.47 12.11
C THR A 134 -9.12 3.79 12.13
N PRO A 135 -8.30 4.04 13.18
CA PRO A 135 -7.31 5.11 13.18
C PRO A 135 -6.15 4.77 12.23
N VAL A 136 -5.32 5.73 11.93
CA VAL A 136 -4.19 5.59 11.00
C VAL A 136 -2.87 5.16 11.64
N GLY A 137 -2.71 5.41 12.95
CA GLY A 137 -1.46 5.18 13.70
C GLY A 137 -1.33 3.79 14.31
N ILE A 138 -2.12 2.80 13.86
CA ILE A 138 -1.99 1.40 14.29
C ILE A 138 -1.40 0.56 13.16
N TYR A 139 -0.78 -0.57 13.51
CA TYR A 139 -0.29 -1.52 12.51
C TYR A 139 -1.43 -2.17 11.74
N LEU A 140 -1.21 -2.41 10.46
CA LEU A 140 -2.19 -3.06 9.59
C LEU A 140 -2.57 -4.45 10.12
N GLU A 141 -1.59 -5.21 10.61
CA GLU A 141 -1.81 -6.53 11.20
C GLU A 141 -2.72 -6.47 12.44
N ASP A 142 -2.60 -5.42 13.27
CA ASP A 142 -3.46 -5.26 14.44
C ASP A 142 -4.89 -4.91 14.05
N MET A 143 -5.08 -4.07 13.02
CA MET A 143 -6.40 -3.83 12.44
C MET A 143 -7.02 -5.13 11.89
N ARG A 144 -6.25 -5.97 11.19
CA ARG A 144 -6.70 -7.25 10.64
C ARG A 144 -7.12 -8.22 11.74
N LYS A 145 -6.35 -8.31 12.82
CA LYS A 145 -6.71 -9.11 14.02
C LYS A 145 -7.99 -8.61 14.68
N GLU A 146 -8.16 -7.29 14.76
CA GLU A 146 -9.39 -6.70 15.31
C GLU A 146 -10.61 -6.99 14.43
N ALA A 147 -10.46 -6.99 13.09
CA ALA A 147 -11.53 -7.40 12.17
C ALA A 147 -12.02 -8.83 12.47
N LEU A 148 -11.09 -9.77 12.58
CA LEU A 148 -11.39 -11.18 12.92
C LEU A 148 -12.03 -11.28 14.31
N ARG A 149 -11.40 -10.68 15.32
CA ARG A 149 -11.86 -10.74 16.72
C ARG A 149 -13.28 -10.21 16.89
N GLN A 150 -13.57 -9.02 16.33
CA GLN A 150 -14.87 -8.35 16.51
C GLN A 150 -15.98 -8.99 15.67
N SER A 151 -15.64 -9.66 14.57
CA SER A 151 -16.59 -10.39 13.72
C SER A 151 -16.76 -11.87 14.10
N ASN A 152 -16.13 -12.36 15.18
CA ASN A 152 -16.06 -13.78 15.52
C ASN A 152 -15.48 -14.64 14.39
N ASN A 153 -14.39 -14.20 13.79
CA ASN A 153 -13.65 -14.79 12.66
C ASN A 153 -14.48 -14.93 11.37
N LYS A 154 -15.53 -14.13 11.19
CA LYS A 154 -16.36 -14.19 9.98
C LYS A 154 -15.95 -13.22 8.90
N LEU A 155 -15.26 -12.14 9.26
CA LEU A 155 -14.87 -11.08 8.34
C LEU A 155 -13.39 -10.77 8.48
N HIS A 156 -12.72 -10.53 7.35
CA HIS A 156 -11.33 -10.11 7.32
C HIS A 156 -11.10 -8.95 6.35
N TYR A 157 -10.00 -8.22 6.57
CA TYR A 157 -9.48 -7.27 5.58
C TYR A 157 -8.47 -7.99 4.69
N PRO A 158 -8.73 -8.10 3.37
CA PRO A 158 -8.01 -9.05 2.53
C PRO A 158 -6.68 -8.52 1.97
N VAL A 159 -6.44 -7.20 1.99
CA VAL A 159 -5.17 -6.66 1.47
C VAL A 159 -4.02 -7.04 2.40
N ASP A 160 -3.04 -7.72 1.84
CA ASP A 160 -1.96 -8.37 2.57
C ASP A 160 -0.58 -8.04 1.98
N PRO A 161 -0.09 -6.79 2.17
CA PRO A 161 1.25 -6.45 1.75
C PRO A 161 2.29 -7.19 2.58
N THR A 162 3.45 -7.48 2.00
CA THR A 162 4.57 -8.17 2.68
C THR A 162 4.95 -7.50 4.01
N SER A 163 4.82 -6.18 4.08
CA SER A 163 5.13 -5.36 5.25
C SER A 163 4.01 -5.24 6.29
N ARG A 164 2.93 -6.03 6.19
CA ARG A 164 1.71 -5.85 7.02
C ARG A 164 1.93 -5.75 8.53
N LYS A 165 3.00 -6.37 9.04
CA LYS A 165 3.32 -6.38 10.48
C LYS A 165 3.92 -5.06 10.94
N GLU A 166 4.64 -4.37 10.08
CA GLU A 166 5.37 -3.13 10.33
C GLU A 166 4.68 -1.91 9.70
N ALA A 167 3.88 -2.10 8.66
CA ALA A 167 3.12 -1.04 8.01
C ALA A 167 1.98 -0.55 8.90
N MET A 168 1.83 0.76 9.00
CA MET A 168 0.67 1.39 9.65
C MET A 168 -0.45 1.64 8.65
N VAL A 169 -1.70 1.62 9.12
CA VAL A 169 -2.90 1.85 8.30
C VAL A 169 -2.80 3.14 7.47
N GLY A 170 -2.33 4.25 8.06
CA GLY A 170 -2.16 5.51 7.32
C GLY A 170 -1.15 5.42 6.18
N GLY A 171 -0.07 4.67 6.38
CA GLY A 171 0.92 4.41 5.33
C GLY A 171 0.34 3.57 4.19
N THR A 172 -0.46 2.53 4.50
CA THR A 172 -1.08 1.70 3.45
C THR A 172 -2.09 2.48 2.60
N LEU A 173 -2.82 3.43 3.20
CA LEU A 173 -3.70 4.36 2.47
C LEU A 173 -2.89 5.32 1.59
N SER A 174 -1.88 5.97 2.18
CA SER A 174 -1.09 6.98 1.49
C SER A 174 -0.30 6.43 0.31
N CYS A 175 0.17 5.17 0.39
CA CYS A 175 0.90 4.50 -0.69
C CYS A 175 -0.01 3.62 -1.57
N ASN A 176 -1.32 3.53 -1.29
CA ASN A 176 -2.23 2.58 -1.92
C ASN A 176 -1.64 1.16 -1.92
N ALA A 177 -1.18 0.69 -0.75
CA ALA A 177 -0.49 -0.59 -0.62
C ALA A 177 -1.31 -1.73 -1.22
N SER A 178 -0.63 -2.63 -1.92
CA SER A 178 -1.23 -3.78 -2.60
C SER A 178 -0.82 -5.09 -1.94
N GLY A 179 -1.66 -6.11 -2.09
CA GLY A 179 -1.41 -7.48 -1.67
C GLY A 179 -1.52 -8.46 -2.84
N PHE A 180 -1.65 -9.74 -2.53
CA PHE A 180 -1.58 -10.85 -3.49
C PHE A 180 -2.79 -10.98 -4.42
N ILE A 181 -3.95 -10.47 -4.02
CA ILE A 181 -5.21 -10.70 -4.74
C ILE A 181 -5.10 -10.09 -6.14
N PRO A 182 -5.36 -10.87 -7.21
CA PRO A 182 -5.40 -10.36 -8.56
C PRO A 182 -6.49 -9.29 -8.75
N GLY A 183 -6.23 -8.39 -9.68
CA GLY A 183 -7.15 -7.33 -10.05
C GLY A 183 -7.26 -6.19 -9.03
N PRO A 184 -8.24 -5.30 -9.20
CA PRO A 184 -8.41 -4.11 -8.36
C PRO A 184 -8.55 -4.41 -6.86
N ALA A 185 -9.10 -5.58 -6.51
CA ALA A 185 -9.29 -6.03 -5.13
C ALA A 185 -7.97 -6.29 -4.37
N GLY A 186 -6.84 -6.35 -5.06
CA GLY A 186 -5.53 -6.44 -4.43
C GLY A 186 -5.08 -5.15 -3.75
N ALA A 187 -5.64 -3.99 -4.10
CA ALA A 187 -5.19 -2.68 -3.64
C ALA A 187 -6.08 -2.08 -2.54
N THR A 188 -5.47 -1.33 -1.62
CA THR A 188 -6.15 -0.62 -0.51
C THR A 188 -7.28 0.28 -1.01
N ARG A 189 -7.10 0.96 -2.15
CA ARG A 189 -8.11 1.84 -2.77
C ARG A 189 -9.44 1.14 -2.99
N TYR A 190 -9.43 -0.10 -3.47
CA TYR A 190 -10.65 -0.85 -3.73
C TYR A 190 -11.50 -1.07 -2.47
N TRP A 191 -10.86 -1.24 -1.31
CA TRP A 191 -11.53 -1.56 -0.05
C TRP A 191 -11.90 -0.34 0.77
N THR A 192 -11.44 0.85 0.40
CA THR A 192 -11.70 2.08 1.16
C THR A 192 -13.07 2.64 0.83
N GLU A 193 -13.91 2.77 1.86
CA GLU A 193 -15.27 3.33 1.78
C GLU A 193 -15.35 4.78 2.21
N GLY A 194 -14.45 5.24 3.06
CA GLY A 194 -14.46 6.61 3.54
C GLY A 194 -13.21 6.99 4.28
N LEU A 195 -12.97 8.30 4.35
CA LEU A 195 -11.80 8.92 4.93
C LEU A 195 -12.18 10.16 5.74
N GLU A 196 -11.44 10.37 6.84
CA GLU A 196 -11.29 11.66 7.47
C GLU A 196 -9.91 12.23 7.06
N PHE A 197 -9.89 13.44 6.58
CA PHE A 197 -8.71 14.04 5.95
C PHE A 197 -8.52 15.48 6.43
N LEU A 198 -7.27 15.87 6.68
CA LEU A 198 -6.87 17.23 6.99
C LEU A 198 -6.09 17.84 5.82
N THR A 199 -6.54 18.98 5.34
CA THR A 199 -5.80 19.79 4.37
C THR A 199 -4.53 20.37 5.00
N PRO A 200 -3.54 20.83 4.22
CA PRO A 200 -2.35 21.50 4.76
C PRO A 200 -2.66 22.73 5.63
N ASN A 201 -3.81 23.38 5.40
CA ASN A 201 -4.29 24.52 6.20
C ASN A 201 -5.01 24.09 7.50
N GLY A 202 -5.06 22.79 7.81
CA GLY A 202 -5.71 22.26 9.02
C GLY A 202 -7.23 22.22 8.97
N PHE A 203 -7.86 22.32 7.78
CA PHE A 203 -9.29 22.09 7.61
C PHE A 203 -9.58 20.61 7.43
N LYS A 204 -10.69 20.17 7.97
CA LYS A 204 -11.16 18.80 7.87
C LYS A 204 -12.11 18.61 6.69
N ILE A 205 -11.90 17.50 5.97
CA ILE A 205 -12.80 16.94 4.97
C ILE A 205 -13.18 15.54 5.44
N SER A 206 -14.49 15.27 5.50
CA SER A 206 -15.05 13.94 5.70
C SER A 206 -15.66 13.49 4.38
N CYS A 207 -15.23 12.37 3.84
CA CYS A 207 -15.76 11.85 2.59
C CYS A 207 -16.01 10.34 2.65
N LYS A 208 -17.10 9.94 2.01
CA LYS A 208 -17.37 8.54 1.70
C LYS A 208 -17.35 8.38 0.19
N ARG A 209 -17.12 7.17 -0.25
CA ARG A 209 -17.14 6.83 -1.67
C ARG A 209 -18.50 7.22 -2.28
N GLY A 210 -18.45 7.97 -3.36
CA GLY A 210 -19.61 8.51 -4.05
C GLY A 210 -20.12 9.87 -3.53
N ASP A 211 -19.61 10.38 -2.41
CA ASP A 211 -20.04 11.70 -1.89
C ASP A 211 -19.60 12.85 -2.81
N TYR A 212 -18.34 12.79 -3.25
CA TYR A 212 -17.74 13.85 -4.07
C TYR A 212 -17.09 13.24 -5.31
N ILE A 213 -17.68 13.56 -6.45
CA ILE A 213 -17.22 13.14 -7.77
C ILE A 213 -16.86 14.39 -8.58
N SER A 214 -15.67 14.42 -9.19
CA SER A 214 -15.27 15.53 -10.05
C SER A 214 -16.22 15.66 -11.24
N GLU A 215 -16.52 16.89 -11.64
CA GLU A 215 -17.34 17.21 -12.82
C GLU A 215 -16.50 18.03 -13.78
N ASN A 216 -16.51 17.71 -15.05
CA ASN A 216 -15.67 18.33 -16.07
C ASN A 216 -14.17 18.35 -15.71
N GLY A 217 -13.70 17.32 -14.98
CA GLY A 217 -12.32 17.24 -14.52
C GLY A 217 -11.96 18.20 -13.38
N GLU A 218 -12.93 18.65 -12.57
CA GLU A 218 -12.66 19.61 -11.50
C GLU A 218 -13.40 19.26 -10.21
N PHE A 219 -12.72 19.44 -9.06
CA PHE A 219 -13.33 19.62 -7.76
C PHE A 219 -13.27 21.09 -7.35
N ILE A 220 -14.23 21.52 -6.57
CA ILE A 220 -14.29 22.86 -6.00
C ILE A 220 -14.29 22.74 -4.47
N ILE A 221 -13.31 23.36 -3.83
CA ILE A 221 -13.20 23.40 -2.36
C ILE A 221 -13.50 24.81 -1.90
N ASP A 222 -14.49 24.94 -1.04
CA ASP A 222 -14.93 26.25 -0.51
C ASP A 222 -14.14 26.60 0.76
N PHE A 223 -12.99 27.26 0.60
CA PHE A 223 -12.24 27.80 1.74
C PHE A 223 -12.82 29.14 2.21
N PRO A 224 -12.61 29.54 3.47
CA PRO A 224 -13.08 30.84 3.98
C PRO A 224 -12.56 32.05 3.18
N ASP A 225 -11.37 31.91 2.58
CA ASP A 225 -10.72 32.97 1.81
C ASP A 225 -11.08 32.94 0.31
N GLY A 226 -11.90 32.00 -0.11
CA GLY A 226 -12.35 31.85 -1.51
C GLY A 226 -12.34 30.40 -2.00
N GLU A 227 -12.88 30.19 -3.19
CA GLU A 227 -12.94 28.89 -3.81
C GLU A 227 -11.56 28.47 -4.37
N VAL A 228 -11.20 27.20 -4.18
CA VAL A 228 -10.04 26.58 -4.83
C VAL A 228 -10.54 25.52 -5.80
N ILE A 229 -10.12 25.63 -7.06
CA ILE A 229 -10.43 24.64 -8.10
C ILE A 229 -9.27 23.66 -8.18
N VAL A 230 -9.54 22.38 -7.93
CA VAL A 230 -8.58 21.29 -8.08
C VAL A 230 -8.86 20.58 -9.40
N LYS A 231 -7.92 20.68 -10.33
CA LYS A 231 -8.02 20.00 -11.64
C LYS A 231 -7.60 18.56 -11.51
N VAL A 232 -8.41 17.67 -12.04
CA VAL A 232 -8.15 16.23 -12.10
C VAL A 232 -7.41 15.92 -13.41
N PRO A 233 -6.33 15.14 -13.39
CA PRO A 233 -5.66 14.71 -14.60
C PRO A 233 -6.61 13.96 -15.54
N SER A 234 -6.61 14.33 -16.82
CA SER A 234 -7.42 13.68 -17.86
C SER A 234 -6.50 12.84 -18.75
N TYR A 235 -6.48 11.54 -18.55
CA TYR A 235 -5.84 10.58 -19.44
C TYR A 235 -6.59 9.25 -19.40
N PRO A 236 -6.54 8.45 -20.49
CA PRO A 236 -7.27 7.19 -20.56
C PRO A 236 -6.76 6.23 -19.47
N ARG A 237 -7.70 5.68 -18.69
CA ARG A 237 -7.39 4.64 -17.75
C ARG A 237 -7.01 3.36 -18.50
N PRO A 238 -5.82 2.79 -18.27
CA PRO A 238 -5.46 1.52 -18.89
C PRO A 238 -6.35 0.39 -18.37
N ASP A 239 -6.65 -0.57 -19.23
CA ASP A 239 -7.41 -1.78 -18.88
C ASP A 239 -6.49 -2.83 -18.25
N ILE A 240 -5.87 -2.48 -17.16
CA ILE A 240 -4.98 -3.32 -16.34
C ILE A 240 -5.23 -3.02 -14.88
N LYS A 241 -4.74 -3.88 -13.97
CA LYS A 241 -4.71 -3.55 -12.54
C LYS A 241 -4.00 -2.22 -12.37
N ASN A 242 -4.64 -1.34 -11.64
CA ASN A 242 -4.10 -0.02 -11.39
C ASN A 242 -3.98 0.22 -9.89
N ALA A 243 -2.86 -0.15 -9.32
CA ALA A 243 -2.54 0.15 -7.93
C ALA A 243 -2.06 1.60 -7.76
N SER A 244 -1.45 2.22 -8.78
CA SER A 244 -1.03 3.63 -8.78
C SER A 244 -2.21 4.58 -8.96
N GLY A 245 -2.49 5.22 -9.97
CA GLY A 245 -3.56 6.21 -10.11
C GLY A 245 -3.26 7.50 -9.33
N PRO A 246 -4.19 8.42 -9.23
CA PRO A 246 -5.60 8.32 -9.60
C PRO A 246 -5.80 8.51 -11.11
N PHE A 247 -6.80 7.82 -11.66
CA PHE A 247 -7.24 8.02 -13.03
C PHE A 247 -8.68 8.49 -13.05
N SER A 248 -8.97 9.57 -13.76
CA SER A 248 -10.34 9.91 -14.10
C SER A 248 -10.86 9.02 -15.24
N ASP A 249 -12.17 8.90 -15.35
CA ASP A 249 -12.76 8.33 -16.56
C ASP A 249 -12.62 9.30 -17.76
N GLU A 250 -13.10 8.89 -18.93
CA GLU A 250 -13.06 9.71 -20.16
C GLU A 250 -13.87 11.02 -20.07
N ASN A 251 -14.80 11.11 -19.11
CA ASN A 251 -15.60 12.30 -18.82
C ASN A 251 -14.98 13.19 -17.74
N GLY A 252 -13.81 12.80 -17.23
CA GLY A 252 -13.10 13.51 -16.15
C GLY A 252 -13.74 13.29 -14.79
N HIS A 253 -14.46 12.17 -14.59
CA HIS A 253 -15.01 11.81 -13.28
C HIS A 253 -13.96 11.06 -12.46
N LEU A 254 -13.78 11.47 -11.23
CA LEU A 254 -12.95 10.83 -10.22
C LEU A 254 -13.60 10.98 -8.86
N ASP A 255 -13.65 9.93 -8.07
CA ASP A 255 -14.06 10.00 -6.67
C ASP A 255 -12.96 10.65 -5.83
N LEU A 256 -13.32 11.53 -4.90
CA LEU A 256 -12.36 12.19 -4.01
C LEU A 256 -11.57 11.15 -3.17
N VAL A 257 -12.21 10.07 -2.74
CA VAL A 257 -11.54 8.97 -2.04
C VAL A 257 -10.40 8.42 -2.89
N ASP A 258 -10.61 8.24 -4.19
CA ASP A 258 -9.58 7.73 -5.10
C ASP A 258 -8.44 8.74 -5.36
N LEU A 259 -8.73 10.04 -5.28
CA LEU A 259 -7.69 11.08 -5.37
C LEU A 259 -6.77 11.07 -4.14
N LEU A 260 -7.33 10.87 -2.95
CA LEU A 260 -6.60 10.96 -1.69
C LEU A 260 -5.76 9.70 -1.38
N ILE A 261 -6.21 8.53 -1.84
CA ILE A 261 -5.47 7.28 -1.66
C ILE A 261 -4.32 7.21 -2.67
N GLY A 262 -3.13 6.85 -2.19
CA GLY A 262 -1.92 6.83 -3.00
C GLY A 262 -1.31 8.21 -3.22
N SER A 263 -1.76 9.24 -2.50
CA SER A 263 -1.26 10.60 -2.61
C SER A 263 0.03 10.87 -1.82
N GLU A 264 0.53 9.90 -1.06
CA GLU A 264 1.78 9.99 -0.28
C GLU A 264 1.88 11.22 0.63
N GLY A 265 0.73 11.73 1.10
CA GLY A 265 0.68 12.90 1.97
C GLY A 265 0.81 14.25 1.26
N ILE A 266 0.89 14.29 -0.08
CA ILE A 266 1.07 15.55 -0.86
C ILE A 266 -0.11 16.50 -0.66
N PHE A 267 -1.32 15.99 -0.56
CA PHE A 267 -2.52 16.82 -0.41
C PHE A 267 -2.88 17.12 1.05
N GLY A 268 -2.27 16.44 2.00
CA GLY A 268 -2.54 16.56 3.43
C GLY A 268 -2.49 15.22 4.17
N LEU A 269 -3.18 15.12 5.30
CA LEU A 269 -3.10 13.99 6.22
C LEU A 269 -4.42 13.24 6.34
N ILE A 270 -4.43 11.94 6.06
CA ILE A 270 -5.54 11.04 6.43
C ILE A 270 -5.46 10.76 7.92
N THR A 271 -6.55 10.90 8.68
CA THR A 271 -6.59 10.72 10.14
C THR A 271 -7.38 9.51 10.60
N SER A 272 -8.33 9.05 9.81
CA SER A 272 -9.01 7.77 9.99
C SER A 272 -9.59 7.26 8.67
N SER A 273 -9.93 5.98 8.62
CA SER A 273 -10.54 5.37 7.45
C SER A 273 -11.61 4.36 7.82
N THR A 274 -12.55 4.16 6.89
CA THR A 274 -13.49 3.04 6.91
C THR A 274 -13.22 2.17 5.70
N PHE A 275 -12.96 0.86 5.93
CA PHE A 275 -12.76 -0.14 4.90
C PHE A 275 -13.92 -1.11 4.83
N ARG A 276 -14.15 -1.68 3.64
CA ARG A 276 -14.95 -2.88 3.48
C ARG A 276 -14.19 -4.09 3.99
N LEU A 277 -14.91 -5.07 4.48
CA LEU A 277 -14.42 -6.39 4.86
C LEU A 277 -15.02 -7.45 3.94
N LYS A 278 -14.28 -8.53 3.73
CA LYS A 278 -14.70 -9.73 3.00
C LYS A 278 -15.04 -10.84 4.01
N GLU A 279 -15.88 -11.76 3.62
CA GLU A 279 -16.08 -13.01 4.37
C GLU A 279 -14.76 -13.77 4.45
N MET A 280 -14.46 -14.26 5.65
CA MET A 280 -13.26 -15.07 5.87
C MET A 280 -13.48 -16.45 5.27
N PRO A 281 -12.61 -16.94 4.38
CA PRO A 281 -12.66 -18.35 3.98
C PRO A 281 -12.50 -19.28 5.18
N ASP A 282 -13.11 -20.45 5.10
CA ASP A 282 -12.96 -21.47 6.14
C ASP A 282 -11.52 -22.02 6.16
N GLU A 283 -10.94 -22.19 4.96
CA GLU A 283 -9.58 -22.66 4.75
C GLU A 283 -9.01 -22.10 3.43
N PHE A 284 -7.73 -22.34 3.16
CA PHE A 284 -7.10 -22.08 1.87
C PHE A 284 -6.43 -23.36 1.35
N LEU A 285 -6.47 -23.57 0.05
CA LEU A 285 -5.58 -24.49 -0.62
C LEU A 285 -4.37 -23.70 -1.10
N ASP A 286 -3.21 -24.02 -0.55
CA ASP A 286 -1.94 -23.36 -0.83
C ASP A 286 -1.00 -24.31 -1.58
N MET A 287 -0.55 -23.93 -2.75
CA MET A 287 0.31 -24.74 -3.61
C MET A 287 1.52 -23.94 -4.09
N PHE A 288 2.67 -24.60 -4.10
CA PHE A 288 3.86 -24.12 -4.79
C PHE A 288 4.30 -25.17 -5.81
N PHE A 289 4.67 -24.74 -7.01
CA PHE A 289 5.23 -25.60 -8.04
C PHE A 289 6.20 -24.83 -8.93
N THR A 290 7.05 -25.56 -9.64
CA THR A 290 8.00 -24.97 -10.57
C THR A 290 7.59 -25.23 -12.01
N LEU A 291 8.02 -24.33 -12.88
CA LEU A 291 7.91 -24.45 -14.33
C LEU A 291 9.34 -24.48 -14.90
N PRO A 292 9.56 -25.17 -16.01
CA PRO A 292 10.91 -25.35 -16.58
C PRO A 292 11.63 -24.03 -16.89
N ASN A 293 10.87 -23.00 -17.27
CA ASN A 293 11.40 -21.69 -17.61
C ASN A 293 10.28 -20.62 -17.63
N GLU A 294 10.66 -19.39 -17.86
CA GLU A 294 9.78 -18.23 -17.88
C GLU A 294 8.73 -18.25 -18.99
N ILE A 295 9.05 -18.83 -20.16
CA ILE A 295 8.08 -18.96 -21.28
C ILE A 295 6.92 -19.85 -20.84
N ASP A 296 7.19 -20.91 -20.11
CA ASP A 296 6.14 -21.79 -19.60
C ASP A 296 5.30 -21.10 -18.52
N ALA A 297 5.85 -20.17 -17.75
CA ALA A 297 5.08 -19.34 -16.81
C ALA A 297 4.11 -18.40 -17.55
N VAL A 298 4.53 -17.80 -18.65
CA VAL A 298 3.66 -17.00 -19.52
C VAL A 298 2.54 -17.85 -20.11
N ARG A 299 2.86 -19.05 -20.60
CA ARG A 299 1.84 -19.99 -21.12
C ARG A 299 0.85 -20.39 -20.04
N PHE A 300 1.36 -20.65 -18.84
CA PHE A 300 0.54 -20.99 -17.70
C PHE A 300 -0.42 -19.86 -17.33
N HIS A 301 0.05 -18.60 -17.32
CA HIS A 301 -0.81 -17.43 -17.11
C HIS A 301 -1.96 -17.38 -18.13
N HIS A 302 -1.65 -17.53 -19.41
CA HIS A 302 -2.67 -17.55 -20.47
C HIS A 302 -3.65 -18.73 -20.30
N TYR A 303 -3.15 -19.90 -19.93
CA TYR A 303 -3.98 -21.08 -19.71
C TYR A 303 -4.97 -20.84 -18.55
N ILE A 304 -4.49 -20.37 -17.39
CA ILE A 304 -5.33 -20.09 -16.21
C ILE A 304 -6.31 -18.97 -16.50
N SER A 305 -5.88 -17.89 -17.14
CA SER A 305 -6.76 -16.80 -17.52
C SER A 305 -7.88 -17.27 -18.45
N ASN A 306 -7.57 -18.07 -19.46
CA ASN A 306 -8.58 -18.64 -20.35
C ASN A 306 -9.50 -19.63 -19.65
N HIS A 307 -8.98 -20.44 -18.73
CA HIS A 307 -9.78 -21.41 -17.96
C HIS A 307 -10.88 -20.73 -17.15
N PHE A 308 -10.59 -19.53 -16.61
CA PHE A 308 -11.53 -18.72 -15.83
C PHE A 308 -12.12 -17.53 -16.62
N GLU A 309 -12.11 -17.58 -17.95
CA GLU A 309 -12.69 -16.54 -18.83
C GLU A 309 -12.20 -15.10 -18.50
N GLY A 310 -10.96 -14.99 -18.04
CA GLY A 310 -10.33 -13.73 -17.62
C GLY A 310 -10.66 -13.27 -16.20
N ASP A 311 -11.56 -13.95 -15.48
CA ASP A 311 -11.91 -13.61 -14.09
C ASP A 311 -11.13 -14.46 -13.08
N LEU A 312 -10.03 -13.92 -12.59
CA LEU A 312 -9.19 -14.54 -11.56
C LEU A 312 -9.67 -14.26 -10.12
N SER A 313 -10.88 -13.77 -9.91
CA SER A 313 -11.42 -13.44 -8.56
C SER A 313 -11.57 -14.64 -7.63
N GLN A 314 -11.56 -15.86 -8.19
CA GLN A 314 -11.55 -17.14 -7.46
C GLN A 314 -10.18 -17.48 -6.87
N ILE A 315 -9.12 -16.77 -7.27
CA ILE A 315 -7.77 -16.98 -6.81
C ILE A 315 -7.42 -15.87 -5.82
N THR A 316 -6.87 -16.21 -4.67
CA THR A 316 -6.40 -15.22 -3.69
C THR A 316 -4.97 -14.76 -3.99
N ALA A 317 -4.12 -15.66 -4.49
CA ALA A 317 -2.75 -15.32 -4.91
C ALA A 317 -2.35 -16.14 -6.13
N LEU A 318 -1.69 -15.48 -7.07
CA LEU A 318 -0.98 -16.10 -8.18
C LEU A 318 0.33 -15.35 -8.35
N GLU A 319 1.39 -15.85 -7.65
CA GLU A 319 2.69 -15.22 -7.54
C GLU A 319 3.71 -15.88 -8.45
N TYR A 320 4.65 -15.08 -8.91
CA TYR A 320 5.75 -15.49 -9.76
C TYR A 320 7.10 -15.23 -9.11
N PHE A 321 8.00 -16.19 -9.21
CA PHE A 321 9.39 -16.08 -8.76
C PHE A 321 10.31 -16.43 -9.93
N GLY A 322 10.93 -15.43 -10.53
CA GLY A 322 11.83 -15.60 -11.65
C GLY A 322 13.09 -16.44 -11.29
N TYR A 323 13.70 -17.03 -12.30
CA TYR A 323 14.92 -17.85 -12.11
C TYR A 323 16.05 -17.11 -11.40
N ASN A 324 16.16 -15.80 -11.57
CA ASN A 324 17.17 -14.95 -10.95
C ASN A 324 16.90 -14.63 -9.47
N CYS A 325 15.68 -14.89 -8.97
CA CYS A 325 15.37 -14.77 -7.54
C CYS A 325 15.98 -15.87 -6.69
N GLN A 326 16.24 -17.03 -7.30
CA GLN A 326 16.74 -18.21 -6.58
C GLN A 326 18.04 -17.96 -5.79
N THR A 327 18.92 -17.06 -6.26
CA THR A 327 20.17 -16.69 -5.56
C THR A 327 19.95 -15.91 -4.28
N TYR A 328 18.76 -15.36 -4.09
CA TYR A 328 18.38 -14.56 -2.92
C TYR A 328 17.35 -15.28 -2.04
N MET A 329 16.99 -16.52 -2.42
CA MET A 329 15.96 -17.30 -1.73
C MET A 329 16.62 -18.32 -0.80
N ASP A 330 16.28 -18.25 0.48
CA ASP A 330 16.63 -19.30 1.44
C ASP A 330 15.85 -20.58 1.10
N HIS A 331 16.37 -21.74 1.47
CA HIS A 331 15.74 -23.06 1.19
C HIS A 331 15.51 -23.37 -0.30
N ARG A 332 16.23 -22.69 -1.18
CA ARG A 332 16.13 -22.85 -2.62
C ARG A 332 16.15 -24.31 -3.08
N GLU A 333 17.05 -25.12 -2.50
CA GLU A 333 17.26 -26.54 -2.86
C GLU A 333 16.03 -27.42 -2.53
N THR A 334 15.14 -26.94 -1.66
CA THR A 334 13.90 -27.63 -1.32
C THR A 334 12.79 -27.31 -2.31
N LEU A 335 12.87 -26.12 -2.93
CA LEU A 335 11.79 -25.59 -3.78
C LEU A 335 12.07 -25.74 -5.28
N PHE A 336 13.35 -25.78 -5.70
CA PHE A 336 13.76 -25.79 -7.11
C PHE A 336 14.72 -26.93 -7.39
N ASN A 337 14.54 -27.61 -8.52
CA ASN A 337 15.44 -28.68 -9.00
C ASN A 337 16.53 -28.14 -9.92
N SER A 338 16.32 -26.98 -10.56
CA SER A 338 17.23 -26.38 -11.54
C SER A 338 17.31 -24.86 -11.35
N THR A 339 18.42 -24.27 -11.80
CA THR A 339 18.63 -22.81 -11.78
C THR A 339 17.87 -22.07 -12.88
N THR A 340 17.26 -22.77 -13.82
CA THR A 340 16.45 -22.18 -14.91
C THR A 340 14.97 -22.19 -14.59
N GLU A 341 14.55 -22.98 -13.62
CA GLU A 341 13.16 -23.05 -13.20
C GLU A 341 12.69 -21.72 -12.63
N VAL A 342 11.40 -21.48 -12.81
CA VAL A 342 10.66 -20.37 -12.19
C VAL A 342 9.62 -20.94 -11.26
N GLY A 343 9.34 -20.24 -10.15
CA GLY A 343 8.40 -20.69 -9.14
C GLY A 343 7.04 -20.01 -9.29
N ILE A 344 5.98 -20.77 -9.03
CA ILE A 344 4.62 -20.26 -8.93
C ILE A 344 4.04 -20.60 -7.57
N TYR A 345 3.48 -19.60 -6.90
CA TYR A 345 2.66 -19.80 -5.71
C TYR A 345 1.21 -19.49 -6.05
N LEU A 346 0.33 -20.40 -5.69
CA LEU A 346 -1.11 -20.32 -5.95
C LEU A 346 -1.87 -20.53 -4.66
N GLN A 347 -2.81 -19.61 -4.34
CA GLN A 347 -3.69 -19.73 -3.17
C GLN A 347 -5.14 -19.61 -3.58
N ILE A 348 -5.95 -20.57 -3.16
CA ILE A 348 -7.39 -20.66 -3.45
C ILE A 348 -8.16 -20.59 -2.13
N PRO A 349 -9.14 -19.67 -1.98
CA PRO A 349 -9.98 -19.60 -0.80
C PRO A 349 -11.09 -20.66 -0.86
N LEU A 350 -11.31 -21.37 0.24
CA LEU A 350 -12.32 -22.43 0.36
C LEU A 350 -13.47 -21.96 1.24
N TYR A 351 -14.69 -22.17 0.76
CA TYR A 351 -15.93 -21.82 1.46
C TYR A 351 -16.85 -23.05 1.49
N ASN A 352 -17.04 -23.66 2.68
CA ASN A 352 -17.79 -24.89 2.87
C ASN A 352 -17.26 -26.09 2.06
N GLU A 353 -15.98 -26.08 1.71
CA GLU A 353 -15.26 -27.15 1.00
C GLU A 353 -13.99 -27.47 1.77
N THR A 354 -13.48 -28.69 1.66
CA THR A 354 -12.20 -29.08 2.26
C THR A 354 -11.07 -29.02 1.24
N VAL A 355 -9.82 -28.98 1.73
CA VAL A 355 -8.63 -29.04 0.87
C VAL A 355 -8.65 -30.31 0.01
N GLU A 356 -9.07 -31.45 0.60
CA GLU A 356 -9.13 -32.73 -0.10
C GLU A 356 -10.15 -32.71 -1.26
N ASP A 357 -11.31 -32.07 -1.08
CA ASP A 357 -12.36 -31.99 -2.09
C ASP A 357 -11.92 -31.19 -3.33
N VAL A 358 -11.11 -30.13 -3.12
CA VAL A 358 -10.75 -29.17 -4.16
C VAL A 358 -9.36 -29.44 -4.76
N ALA A 359 -8.49 -30.11 -4.00
CA ALA A 359 -7.11 -30.38 -4.43
C ALA A 359 -7.04 -31.23 -5.71
N GLU A 360 -7.91 -32.25 -5.84
CA GLU A 360 -7.94 -33.11 -7.04
C GLU A 360 -8.31 -32.32 -8.31
N ASP A 361 -9.30 -31.44 -8.22
CA ASP A 361 -9.72 -30.57 -9.32
C ASP A 361 -8.59 -29.63 -9.74
N TRP A 362 -7.92 -28.99 -8.78
CA TRP A 362 -6.80 -28.10 -9.07
C TRP A 362 -5.57 -28.84 -9.60
N LEU A 363 -5.26 -30.03 -9.06
CA LEU A 363 -4.19 -30.86 -9.61
C LEU A 363 -4.47 -31.21 -11.08
N ASN A 364 -5.73 -31.53 -11.40
CA ASN A 364 -6.15 -31.77 -12.80
C ASN A 364 -5.99 -30.51 -13.64
N ILE A 365 -6.42 -29.33 -13.19
CA ILE A 365 -6.22 -28.07 -13.90
C ILE A 365 -4.74 -27.82 -14.16
N LEU A 366 -3.88 -27.97 -13.17
CA LEU A 366 -2.46 -27.70 -13.27
C LEU A 366 -1.75 -28.66 -14.24
N THR A 367 -1.99 -29.97 -14.09
CA THR A 367 -1.32 -31.00 -14.90
C THR A 367 -1.80 -31.01 -16.35
N HIS A 368 -3.02 -30.54 -16.65
CA HIS A 368 -3.54 -30.42 -18.02
C HIS A 368 -3.14 -29.09 -18.70
N SER A 369 -2.37 -28.24 -18.05
CA SER A 369 -1.93 -26.95 -18.62
C SER A 369 -0.94 -27.07 -19.79
N ASP A 370 -0.33 -28.24 -19.99
CA ASP A 370 0.77 -28.48 -20.95
C ASP A 370 1.98 -27.54 -20.77
N CYS A 371 2.20 -27.09 -19.50
CA CYS A 371 3.29 -26.20 -19.13
C CYS A 371 4.42 -26.93 -18.39
N GLY A 372 4.45 -28.24 -18.45
CA GLY A 372 5.48 -29.06 -17.79
C GLY A 372 5.29 -29.25 -16.29
N ILE A 373 4.06 -29.04 -15.79
CA ILE A 373 3.72 -29.30 -14.39
C ILE A 373 3.41 -30.77 -14.22
N HIS A 374 4.10 -31.41 -13.29
CA HIS A 374 3.88 -32.79 -12.91
C HIS A 374 3.34 -32.85 -11.48
N GLU A 375 2.44 -33.80 -11.20
CA GLU A 375 1.79 -33.93 -9.90
C GLU A 375 2.77 -34.07 -8.74
N ASP A 376 3.83 -34.87 -8.91
CA ASP A 376 4.91 -35.07 -7.95
C ASP A 376 5.80 -33.84 -7.71
N GLY A 377 5.71 -32.83 -8.57
CA GLY A 377 6.38 -31.54 -8.46
C GLY A 377 5.53 -30.45 -7.79
N ILE A 378 4.29 -30.75 -7.43
CA ILE A 378 3.41 -29.79 -6.76
C ILE A 378 3.52 -29.95 -5.24
N LEU A 379 4.02 -28.93 -4.57
CA LEU A 379 4.16 -28.90 -3.12
C LEU A 379 2.89 -28.30 -2.49
N LEU A 380 2.10 -29.12 -1.78
CA LEU A 380 1.01 -28.64 -0.95
C LEU A 380 1.57 -28.00 0.32
N LEU A 381 1.23 -26.74 0.56
CA LEU A 381 1.72 -25.93 1.67
C LEU A 381 0.81 -25.98 2.91
N ASN A 382 -0.20 -26.84 2.91
CA ASN A 382 -1.20 -26.96 3.97
C ASN A 382 -0.68 -27.63 5.26
N THR A 383 0.60 -27.97 5.31
CA THR A 383 1.27 -28.41 6.54
C THR A 383 2.09 -27.25 7.14
N PRO A 384 2.16 -27.13 8.49
CA PRO A 384 2.95 -26.05 9.11
C PRO A 384 4.41 -26.03 8.66
N GLN A 385 5.03 -27.18 8.42
CA GLN A 385 6.42 -27.28 7.98
C GLN A 385 6.61 -26.79 6.56
N ASN A 386 5.78 -27.23 5.60
CA ASN A 386 5.88 -26.82 4.20
C ASN A 386 5.59 -25.32 4.07
N TRP A 387 4.56 -24.85 4.78
CA TRP A 387 4.23 -23.43 4.82
C TRP A 387 5.39 -22.58 5.36
N GLN A 388 6.00 -22.99 6.47
CA GLN A 388 7.13 -22.26 7.06
C GLN A 388 8.32 -22.18 6.11
N THR A 389 8.70 -23.31 5.49
CA THR A 389 9.81 -23.36 4.53
C THR A 389 9.57 -22.42 3.34
N PHE A 390 8.37 -22.47 2.75
CA PHE A 390 8.01 -21.58 1.65
C PHE A 390 7.97 -20.10 2.09
N PHE A 391 7.38 -19.83 3.25
CA PHE A 391 7.25 -18.48 3.78
C PHE A 391 8.63 -17.84 4.06
N GLU A 392 9.55 -18.58 4.66
CA GLU A 392 10.93 -18.12 4.89
C GLU A 392 11.64 -17.85 3.57
N ALA A 393 11.56 -18.78 2.61
CA ALA A 393 12.13 -18.63 1.29
C ALA A 393 11.62 -17.36 0.57
N ARG A 394 10.31 -17.14 0.58
CA ARG A 394 9.69 -15.97 -0.05
C ARG A 394 10.13 -14.66 0.59
N HIS A 395 10.18 -14.60 1.92
CA HIS A 395 10.52 -13.38 2.66
C HIS A 395 12.03 -13.07 2.61
N SER A 396 12.87 -14.05 2.36
CA SER A 396 14.30 -13.85 2.25
C SER A 396 14.71 -13.08 0.98
N ILE A 397 13.94 -13.15 -0.10
CA ILE A 397 14.28 -12.48 -1.37
C ILE A 397 14.49 -10.97 -1.18
N PRO A 398 13.48 -10.18 -0.78
CA PRO A 398 13.66 -8.75 -0.60
C PRO A 398 14.64 -8.42 0.51
N SER A 399 14.69 -9.22 1.58
CA SER A 399 15.58 -9.00 2.72
C SER A 399 17.07 -9.19 2.31
N ASN A 400 17.38 -10.26 1.60
CA ASN A 400 18.75 -10.55 1.13
C ASN A 400 19.19 -9.54 0.06
N ALA A 401 18.28 -9.10 -0.81
CA ALA A 401 18.55 -8.04 -1.79
C ALA A 401 18.88 -6.70 -1.10
N LEU A 402 18.10 -6.30 -0.11
CA LEU A 402 18.33 -5.07 0.66
C LEU A 402 19.65 -5.16 1.46
N GLU A 403 19.94 -6.30 2.05
CA GLU A 403 21.21 -6.50 2.78
C GLU A 403 22.42 -6.37 1.84
N LYS A 404 22.33 -6.91 0.63
CA LYS A 404 23.36 -6.76 -0.38
C LYS A 404 23.58 -5.29 -0.78
N THR A 405 22.53 -4.52 -0.97
CA THR A 405 22.66 -3.10 -1.30
C THR A 405 23.28 -2.29 -0.16
N ARG A 406 22.96 -2.64 1.11
CA ARG A 406 23.61 -2.03 2.28
C ARG A 406 25.11 -2.34 2.34
N GLN A 407 25.49 -3.59 2.07
CA GLN A 407 26.90 -4.01 2.04
C GLN A 407 27.70 -3.29 0.94
N LEU A 408 27.04 -2.98 -0.18
CA LEU A 408 27.64 -2.27 -1.31
C LEU A 408 27.55 -0.75 -1.18
N ASP A 409 26.96 -0.22 -0.10
CA ASP A 409 26.70 1.21 0.10
C ASP A 409 25.99 1.84 -1.12
N THR A 410 24.94 1.17 -1.58
CA THR A 410 24.14 1.57 -2.74
C THR A 410 22.64 1.39 -2.48
N TRP A 411 21.83 1.74 -3.47
CA TRP A 411 20.37 1.63 -3.39
C TRP A 411 19.84 0.54 -4.31
N SER A 412 18.73 -0.07 -3.91
CA SER A 412 17.91 -0.83 -4.85
C SER A 412 17.10 0.15 -5.70
N ILE A 413 17.11 -0.04 -7.00
CA ILE A 413 16.13 0.59 -7.88
C ILE A 413 14.95 -0.39 -7.94
N LEU A 414 13.84 0.01 -7.35
CA LEU A 414 12.60 -0.75 -7.38
C LEU A 414 11.69 -0.12 -8.42
N THR A 415 11.10 -0.96 -9.26
CA THR A 415 10.10 -0.51 -10.22
C THR A 415 9.00 -1.56 -10.30
N ASP A 416 7.78 -1.13 -9.99
CA ASP A 416 6.59 -1.93 -10.20
C ASP A 416 6.08 -1.64 -11.60
N THR A 417 6.02 -2.68 -12.42
CA THR A 417 5.59 -2.57 -13.81
C THR A 417 4.44 -3.52 -14.05
N ILE A 418 3.38 -3.01 -14.66
CA ILE A 418 2.22 -3.79 -15.02
C ILE A 418 1.92 -3.58 -16.50
N VAL A 419 1.66 -4.66 -17.21
CA VAL A 419 1.41 -4.62 -18.65
C VAL A 419 0.16 -5.43 -19.01
N PRO A 420 -0.51 -5.13 -20.13
CA PRO A 420 -1.56 -5.99 -20.63
C PRO A 420 -1.04 -7.42 -20.85
N PRO A 421 -1.83 -8.46 -20.56
CA PRO A 421 -1.39 -9.85 -20.66
C PRO A 421 -0.77 -10.21 -22.02
N ASP A 422 -1.33 -9.71 -23.10
CA ASP A 422 -0.82 -9.97 -24.46
C ASP A 422 0.57 -9.38 -24.72
N ASN A 423 0.96 -8.34 -24.00
CA ASN A 423 2.27 -7.70 -24.11
C ASN A 423 3.30 -8.26 -23.12
N PHE A 424 2.88 -9.10 -22.18
CA PHE A 424 3.74 -9.59 -21.11
C PHE A 424 4.96 -10.36 -21.59
N PRO A 425 4.86 -11.27 -22.60
CA PRO A 425 6.04 -11.96 -23.15
C PRO A 425 7.09 -11.00 -23.72
N GLU A 426 6.66 -10.06 -24.58
CA GLU A 426 7.55 -9.08 -25.19
C GLU A 426 8.18 -8.16 -24.14
N PHE A 427 7.41 -7.74 -23.13
CA PHE A 427 7.91 -6.95 -22.02
C PHE A 427 9.03 -7.64 -21.26
N LEU A 428 8.89 -8.93 -20.96
CA LEU A 428 9.92 -9.73 -20.28
C LEU A 428 11.19 -9.80 -21.12
N ASP A 429 11.09 -10.16 -22.39
CA ASP A 429 12.22 -10.27 -23.32
C ASP A 429 12.99 -8.95 -23.45
N VAL A 430 12.28 -7.84 -23.62
CA VAL A 430 12.88 -6.49 -23.74
C VAL A 430 13.55 -6.09 -22.42
N THR A 431 12.89 -6.33 -21.29
CA THR A 431 13.42 -5.99 -19.96
C THR A 431 14.71 -6.76 -19.67
N HIS A 432 14.72 -8.07 -19.89
CA HIS A 432 15.92 -8.89 -19.74
C HIS A 432 17.07 -8.42 -20.64
N SER A 433 16.77 -8.15 -21.91
CA SER A 433 17.75 -7.66 -22.88
C SER A 433 18.40 -6.34 -22.46
N ILE A 434 17.59 -5.38 -21.97
CA ILE A 434 18.08 -4.08 -21.52
C ILE A 434 18.98 -4.24 -20.29
N LEU A 435 18.52 -4.96 -19.25
CA LEU A 435 19.23 -5.10 -17.99
C LEU A 435 20.52 -5.90 -18.14
N GLN A 436 20.50 -6.97 -18.94
CA GLN A 436 21.69 -7.77 -19.25
C GLN A 436 22.71 -6.97 -20.09
N THR A 437 22.25 -6.18 -21.07
CA THR A 437 23.14 -5.33 -21.88
C THR A 437 23.80 -4.25 -21.03
N ALA A 438 23.10 -3.74 -20.02
CA ALA A 438 23.60 -2.74 -19.09
C ALA A 438 24.46 -3.32 -17.95
N ASP A 439 24.64 -4.66 -17.91
CA ASP A 439 25.33 -5.38 -16.84
C ASP A 439 24.78 -5.08 -15.45
N ILE A 440 23.46 -4.97 -15.35
CA ILE A 440 22.72 -4.70 -14.11
C ILE A 440 22.28 -6.02 -13.52
N GLU A 441 22.62 -6.25 -12.25
CA GLU A 441 22.05 -7.36 -11.48
C GLU A 441 20.62 -7.01 -11.07
N TYR A 442 19.67 -7.91 -11.32
CA TYR A 442 18.25 -7.69 -11.07
C TYR A 442 17.53 -8.95 -10.62
N LEU A 443 16.40 -8.74 -9.94
CA LEU A 443 15.46 -9.76 -9.53
C LEU A 443 14.12 -9.48 -10.22
N LEU A 444 13.44 -10.54 -10.65
CA LEU A 444 12.10 -10.46 -11.19
C LEU A 444 11.17 -11.38 -10.40
N PHE A 445 10.23 -10.80 -9.70
CA PHE A 445 9.17 -11.52 -8.98
C PHE A 445 7.96 -10.60 -8.84
N GLY A 446 6.78 -11.17 -8.69
CA GLY A 446 5.58 -10.34 -8.55
C GLY A 446 4.28 -11.11 -8.71
N HIS A 447 3.22 -10.39 -9.04
CA HIS A 447 1.85 -10.89 -9.13
C HIS A 447 1.56 -11.35 -10.56
N LEU A 448 1.80 -12.63 -10.86
CA LEU A 448 1.57 -13.20 -12.21
C LEU A 448 0.13 -12.99 -12.67
N GLY A 449 -0.84 -13.10 -11.77
CA GLY A 449 -2.25 -12.91 -12.11
C GLY A 449 -2.60 -11.54 -12.72
N ASP A 450 -1.73 -10.56 -12.54
CA ASP A 450 -1.87 -9.20 -13.06
C ASP A 450 -0.81 -8.83 -14.11
N CYS A 451 0.10 -9.71 -14.45
CA CYS A 451 1.32 -9.41 -15.23
C CYS A 451 2.10 -8.22 -14.63
N HIS A 452 2.25 -8.26 -13.29
CA HIS A 452 2.82 -7.20 -12.45
C HIS A 452 4.06 -7.69 -11.71
#